data_c823084df92f294cfade4eada3a9a9ae
#
_entry.id   c823084df92f294cfade4eada3a9a9ae
#
_cell.length_a   1.000
_cell.length_b   1.000
_cell.length_c   1.000
_cell.angle_alpha   90.00
_cell.angle_beta   90.00
_cell.angle_gamma   90.00
#
_symmetry.space_group_name_H-M   'P 1'
#
loop_
_entity.id
_entity.type
_entity.pdbx_description
1 polymer ?
#
loop_
_entity_poly.entity_id
_entity_poly.type
_entity_poly.pdbx_seq_one_letter_code
_entity_poly.pdbx_strand_id
1 'polypeptide(L)'
;MQRSRKVRGRESERILAEYLQAHGWQHAHQVGSGASGSDIQGIEGLDIEVKSRTKFDPKATMKQLRDRKTDGMGVAVMRLNGQGEAAINEWVAVLRLEDLVYLLKASGY
;
A
#
# COMPACT_ATOMS: atom_id res chain seq x y z
N MET A 1 3.00 20.65 16.34
CA MET A 1 1.80 20.78 15.49
C MET A 1 1.46 19.43 14.87
N GLN A 2 0.23 18.99 15.02
CA GLN A 2 -0.20 17.72 14.42
C GLN A 2 -0.55 17.94 12.95
N ARG A 3 -0.09 17.03 12.12
CA ARG A 3 -0.49 17.02 10.71
C ARG A 3 -1.91 16.48 10.58
N SER A 4 -2.66 17.00 9.60
CA SER A 4 -3.96 16.44 9.29
C SER A 4 -3.81 15.00 8.77
N ARG A 5 -4.87 14.20 8.88
CA ARG A 5 -4.88 12.84 8.33
C ARG A 5 -4.61 12.84 6.83
N LYS A 6 -5.16 13.82 6.12
CA LYS A 6 -4.99 13.94 4.67
C LYS A 6 -3.53 14.18 4.30
N VAL A 7 -2.86 15.08 5.00
CA VAL A 7 -1.44 15.39 4.75
C VAL A 7 -0.57 14.17 5.02
N ARG A 8 -0.80 13.49 6.15
CA ARG A 8 -0.04 12.30 6.51
C ARG A 8 -0.27 11.16 5.52
N GLY A 9 -1.50 11.00 5.04
CA GLY A 9 -1.82 10.00 4.03
C GLY A 9 -1.07 10.26 2.74
N ARG A 10 -1.06 11.49 2.26
CA ARG A 10 -0.34 11.88 1.04
C ARG A 10 1.16 11.67 1.19
N GLU A 11 1.71 12.01 2.36
CA GLU A 11 3.12 11.77 2.64
C GLU A 11 3.47 10.29 2.60
N SER A 12 2.63 9.45 3.22
CA SER A 12 2.87 8.01 3.24
C SER A 12 2.82 7.41 1.84
N GLU A 13 1.89 7.86 1.00
CA GLU A 13 1.82 7.43 -0.39
C GLU A 13 3.07 7.83 -1.17
N ARG A 14 3.55 9.05 -0.98
CA ARG A 14 4.77 9.53 -1.64
C ARG A 14 5.98 8.69 -1.23
N ILE A 15 6.12 8.46 0.07
CA ILE A 15 7.24 7.67 0.60
C ILE A 15 7.22 6.27 0.00
N LEU A 16 6.06 5.64 -0.03
CA LEU A 16 5.95 4.29 -0.59
C LEU A 16 6.26 4.28 -2.09
N ALA A 17 5.74 5.24 -2.86
CA ALA A 17 6.01 5.31 -4.29
C ALA A 17 7.51 5.43 -4.56
N GLU A 18 8.20 6.30 -3.83
CA GLU A 18 9.65 6.48 -3.99
C GLU A 18 10.42 5.21 -3.60
N TYR A 19 9.98 4.52 -2.54
CA TYR A 19 10.57 3.26 -2.11
C TYR A 19 10.45 2.20 -3.20
N LEU A 20 9.27 2.08 -3.82
CA LEU A 20 9.05 1.11 -4.88
C LEU A 20 9.87 1.46 -6.12
N GLN A 21 9.98 2.74 -6.46
CA GLN A 21 10.84 3.18 -7.57
C GLN A 21 12.29 2.75 -7.34
N ALA A 22 12.79 2.93 -6.12
CA ALA A 22 14.16 2.56 -5.78
C ALA A 22 14.40 1.06 -5.82
N HIS A 23 13.34 0.26 -5.73
CA HIS A 23 13.43 -1.20 -5.73
C HIS A 23 13.05 -1.82 -7.08
N GLY A 24 13.00 -1.04 -8.14
CA GLY A 24 12.86 -1.56 -9.50
C GLY A 24 11.53 -1.27 -10.19
N TRP A 25 10.54 -0.75 -9.48
CA TRP A 25 9.26 -0.39 -10.10
C TRP A 25 9.27 1.10 -10.45
N GLN A 26 10.03 1.44 -11.46
CA GLN A 26 10.34 2.83 -11.81
C GLN A 26 9.11 3.67 -12.19
N HIS A 27 8.02 3.03 -12.55
CA HIS A 27 6.78 3.74 -12.90
C HIS A 27 5.79 3.85 -11.75
N ALA A 28 6.13 3.32 -10.57
CA ALA A 28 5.27 3.45 -9.39
C ALA A 28 5.12 4.93 -9.04
N HIS A 29 3.88 5.37 -8.85
CA HIS A 29 3.60 6.78 -8.54
C HIS A 29 2.32 6.89 -7.73
N GLN A 30 2.25 7.94 -6.90
CA GLN A 30 1.03 8.19 -6.17
C GLN A 30 0.00 8.87 -7.06
N VAL A 31 -1.26 8.56 -6.80
CA VAL A 31 -2.39 9.06 -7.58
C VAL A 31 -2.81 10.41 -7.06
N GLY A 32 -3.43 11.23 -7.92
CA GLY A 32 -3.93 12.55 -7.53
C GLY A 32 -5.00 12.48 -6.45
N SER A 33 -5.05 13.52 -5.63
CA SER A 33 -6.04 13.65 -4.57
C SER A 33 -7.46 13.57 -5.14
N GLY A 34 -8.30 12.77 -4.50
CA GLY A 34 -9.69 12.58 -4.91
C GLY A 34 -9.89 11.54 -6.00
N ALA A 35 -8.83 10.95 -6.53
CA ALA A 35 -8.95 9.87 -7.49
C ALA A 35 -9.46 8.60 -6.80
N SER A 36 -10.27 7.83 -7.50
CA SER A 36 -10.73 6.53 -7.01
C SER A 36 -9.75 5.43 -7.46
N GLY A 37 -9.80 4.29 -6.79
CA GLY A 37 -8.95 3.14 -7.11
C GLY A 37 -7.70 3.08 -6.26
N SER A 38 -6.64 2.46 -6.79
CA SER A 38 -5.38 2.26 -6.08
C SER A 38 -4.72 3.57 -5.68
N ASP A 39 -4.13 3.61 -4.50
CA ASP A 39 -3.37 4.78 -4.04
C ASP A 39 -2.03 4.91 -4.77
N ILE A 40 -1.47 3.79 -5.17
CA ILE A 40 -0.22 3.74 -5.95
C ILE A 40 -0.53 3.04 -7.28
N GLN A 41 -0.12 3.64 -8.38
CA GLN A 41 -0.28 3.06 -9.71
C GLN A 41 1.09 2.88 -10.36
N GLY A 42 1.10 2.26 -11.55
CA GLY A 42 2.33 2.01 -12.28
C GLY A 42 2.94 0.64 -12.03
N ILE A 43 2.29 -0.21 -11.27
CA ILE A 43 2.69 -1.61 -11.08
C ILE A 43 1.53 -2.47 -11.54
N GLU A 44 1.69 -3.06 -12.72
CA GLU A 44 0.64 -3.88 -13.32
C GLU A 44 0.31 -5.07 -12.42
N GLY A 45 -0.96 -5.36 -12.27
CA GLY A 45 -1.41 -6.50 -11.50
C GLY A 45 -1.56 -6.26 -9.99
N LEU A 46 -1.27 -5.04 -9.51
CA LEU A 46 -1.42 -4.71 -8.09
C LEU A 46 -2.43 -3.60 -7.87
N ASP A 47 -3.25 -3.78 -6.86
CA ASP A 47 -4.16 -2.78 -6.34
C ASP A 47 -3.68 -2.44 -4.92
N ILE A 48 -3.05 -1.29 -4.76
CA ILE A 48 -2.37 -0.92 -3.52
C ILE A 48 -3.16 0.14 -2.76
N GLU A 49 -3.48 -0.15 -1.52
CA GLU A 49 -4.09 0.77 -0.58
C GLU A 49 -3.06 1.14 0.49
N VAL A 50 -2.88 2.42 0.75
CA VAL A 50 -1.93 2.89 1.76
C VAL A 50 -2.72 3.43 2.96
N LYS A 51 -2.39 2.94 4.14
CA LYS A 51 -3.01 3.39 5.39
C LYS A 51 -1.94 3.88 6.35
N SER A 52 -2.17 5.06 6.91
CA SER A 52 -1.31 5.64 7.94
C SER A 52 -2.20 5.93 9.14
N ARG A 53 -2.32 4.97 10.04
CA ARG A 53 -3.28 5.02 11.12
C ARG A 53 -2.67 4.61 12.45
N THR A 54 -3.25 5.14 13.52
CA THR A 54 -2.91 4.73 14.87
C THR A 54 -3.49 3.36 15.19
N LYS A 55 -4.59 2.99 14.54
CA LYS A 55 -5.26 1.70 14.76
C LYS A 55 -5.05 0.79 13.56
N PHE A 56 -4.55 -0.41 13.84
CA PHE A 56 -4.34 -1.43 12.82
C PHE A 56 -5.66 -2.17 12.59
N ASP A 57 -6.21 -2.04 11.40
CA ASP A 57 -7.49 -2.66 11.04
C ASP A 57 -7.38 -3.32 9.66
N PRO A 58 -6.73 -4.49 9.58
CA PRO A 58 -6.55 -5.17 8.30
C PRO A 58 -7.85 -5.70 7.70
N LYS A 59 -8.80 -6.11 8.54
CA LYS A 59 -10.07 -6.65 8.06
C LYS A 59 -10.84 -5.63 7.25
N ALA A 60 -10.99 -4.42 7.77
CA ALA A 60 -11.70 -3.35 7.08
C ALA A 60 -10.99 -2.95 5.79
N THR A 61 -9.66 -2.88 5.83
CA THR A 61 -8.88 -2.50 4.66
C THR A 61 -8.97 -3.55 3.56
N MET A 62 -8.89 -4.82 3.92
CA MET A 62 -9.01 -5.90 2.93
C MET A 62 -10.41 -5.96 2.34
N LYS A 63 -11.44 -5.64 3.13
CA LYS A 63 -12.80 -5.51 2.61
C LYS A 63 -12.91 -4.38 1.60
N GLN A 64 -12.29 -3.23 1.89
CA GLN A 64 -12.27 -2.08 0.98
C GLN A 64 -11.62 -2.47 -0.36
N LEU A 65 -10.50 -3.18 -0.33
CA LEU A 65 -9.82 -3.65 -1.53
C LEU A 65 -10.70 -4.60 -2.34
N ARG A 66 -11.34 -5.56 -1.66
CA ARG A 66 -12.20 -6.52 -2.33
C ARG A 66 -13.41 -5.85 -2.98
N ASP A 67 -14.02 -4.89 -2.27
CA ASP A 67 -15.23 -4.21 -2.76
C ASP A 67 -14.93 -3.31 -3.98
N ARG A 68 -13.67 -2.92 -4.16
CA ARG A 68 -13.23 -2.11 -5.29
C ARG A 68 -13.26 -2.88 -6.62
N LYS A 69 -13.18 -4.20 -6.54
CA LYS A 69 -13.31 -5.11 -7.70
C LYS A 69 -12.36 -4.78 -8.85
N THR A 70 -11.11 -4.49 -8.53
CA THR A 70 -10.08 -4.34 -9.57
C THR A 70 -9.55 -5.72 -9.96
N ASP A 71 -8.91 -5.80 -11.12
CA ASP A 71 -8.30 -7.06 -11.58
C ASP A 71 -6.97 -7.35 -10.89
N GLY A 72 -6.45 -6.39 -10.14
CA GLY A 72 -5.16 -6.54 -9.48
C GLY A 72 -5.25 -7.27 -8.16
N MET A 73 -4.11 -7.82 -7.73
CA MET A 73 -3.97 -8.37 -6.39
C MET A 73 -4.01 -7.24 -5.38
N GLY A 74 -4.93 -7.32 -4.41
CA GLY A 74 -5.10 -6.29 -3.40
C GLY A 74 -4.03 -6.39 -2.33
N VAL A 75 -3.29 -5.30 -2.10
CA VAL A 75 -2.27 -5.23 -1.05
C VAL A 75 -2.50 -3.95 -0.24
N ALA A 76 -2.60 -4.10 1.07
CA ALA A 76 -2.66 -2.95 1.98
C ALA A 76 -1.28 -2.73 2.58
N VAL A 77 -0.71 -1.55 2.36
CA VAL A 77 0.54 -1.16 3.00
C VAL A 77 0.19 -0.23 4.15
N MET A 78 0.60 -0.61 5.35
CA MET A 78 0.20 0.06 6.57
C MET A 78 1.41 0.61 7.31
N ARG A 79 1.46 1.95 7.39
CA ARG A 79 2.43 2.66 8.21
C ARG A 79 1.85 2.73 9.62
N LEU A 80 2.48 2.03 10.54
CA LEU A 80 1.98 1.95 11.90
C LEU A 80 2.36 3.20 12.70
N ASN A 81 1.69 3.39 13.82
CA ASN A 81 1.94 4.54 14.67
C ASN A 81 3.40 4.57 15.13
N GLY A 82 4.02 5.74 15.05
CA GLY A 82 5.42 5.92 15.44
C GLY A 82 6.44 5.62 14.36
N GLN A 83 6.03 5.07 13.21
CA GLN A 83 6.94 4.79 12.11
C GLN A 83 7.06 6.00 11.18
N GLY A 84 8.29 6.42 10.90
CA GLY A 84 8.58 7.45 9.94
C GLY A 84 9.07 6.87 8.62
N GLU A 85 9.58 7.75 7.76
CA GLU A 85 10.12 7.36 6.45
C GLU A 85 11.32 6.41 6.60
N ALA A 86 12.18 6.66 7.59
CA ALA A 86 13.35 5.82 7.82
C ALA A 86 13.02 4.38 8.17
N ALA A 87 11.80 4.14 8.66
CA ALA A 87 11.35 2.81 9.06
C ALA A 87 10.53 2.10 7.98
N ILE A 88 10.58 2.58 6.74
CA ILE A 88 9.71 2.03 5.68
C ILE A 88 9.90 0.53 5.47
N ASN A 89 11.10 0.00 5.68
CA ASN A 89 11.34 -1.44 5.57
C ASN A 89 10.51 -2.26 6.56
N GLU A 90 10.01 -1.62 7.61
CA GLU A 90 9.24 -2.28 8.66
C GLU A 90 7.75 -1.94 8.59
N TRP A 91 7.33 -1.14 7.62
CA TRP A 91 5.90 -0.97 7.38
C TRP A 91 5.33 -2.33 6.99
N VAL A 92 4.07 -2.55 7.31
CA VAL A 92 3.45 -3.87 7.16
C VAL A 92 2.68 -3.95 5.85
N ALA A 93 2.89 -5.02 5.11
CA ALA A 93 2.10 -5.30 3.92
C ALA A 93 1.12 -6.43 4.26
N VAL A 94 -0.16 -6.22 3.97
CA VAL A 94 -1.22 -7.20 4.25
C VAL A 94 -1.87 -7.61 2.93
N LEU A 95 -1.93 -8.90 2.70
CA LEU A 95 -2.58 -9.46 1.53
C LEU A 95 -3.27 -10.77 1.95
N ARG A 96 -4.14 -11.30 1.08
CA ARG A 96 -4.82 -12.56 1.39
C ARG A 96 -3.81 -13.70 1.34
N LEU A 97 -4.05 -14.71 2.19
CA LEU A 97 -3.14 -15.85 2.26
C LEU A 97 -2.99 -16.55 0.91
N GLU A 98 -4.08 -16.68 0.16
CA GLU A 98 -4.01 -17.31 -1.17
C GLU A 98 -3.10 -16.54 -2.13
N ASP A 99 -3.06 -15.21 -2.00
CA ASP A 99 -2.19 -14.37 -2.83
C ASP A 99 -0.73 -14.55 -2.44
N LEU A 100 -0.45 -14.67 -1.14
CA LEU A 100 0.90 -14.97 -0.67
C LEU A 100 1.37 -16.32 -1.20
N VAL A 101 0.49 -17.35 -1.13
CA VAL A 101 0.82 -18.67 -1.64
C VAL A 101 1.13 -18.62 -3.13
N TYR A 102 0.34 -17.86 -3.89
CA TYR A 102 0.60 -17.68 -5.32
C TYR A 102 1.99 -17.08 -5.55
N LEU A 103 2.34 -16.01 -4.81
CA LEU A 103 3.63 -15.35 -4.95
C LEU A 103 4.78 -16.28 -4.56
N LEU A 104 4.62 -17.05 -3.50
CA LEU A 104 5.65 -17.99 -3.07
C LEU A 104 5.91 -19.04 -4.14
N LYS A 105 4.86 -19.60 -4.72
CA LYS A 105 5.02 -20.59 -5.80
C LYS A 105 5.69 -19.97 -7.01
N ALA A 106 5.31 -18.75 -7.39
CA ALA A 106 5.91 -18.06 -8.52
C ALA A 106 7.40 -17.77 -8.28
N SER A 107 7.82 -17.66 -7.01
CA SER A 107 9.20 -17.41 -6.62
C SER A 107 10.01 -18.68 -6.34
N GLY A 108 9.43 -19.86 -6.54
CA GLY A 108 10.14 -21.12 -6.42
C GLY A 108 10.10 -21.77 -5.04
N TYR A 109 9.26 -21.26 -4.16
CA TYR A 109 9.11 -21.88 -2.83
C TYR A 109 8.26 -23.14 -2.89
#